data_2160a128e58f923ceb124899457ad2e4
#
_entry.id   2160a128e58f923ceb124899457ad2e4
#
_cell.length_a   1.000
_cell.length_b   1.000
_cell.length_c   1.000
_cell.angle_alpha   90.00
_cell.angle_beta   90.00
_cell.angle_gamma   90.00
#
_symmetry.space_group_name_H-M   'P 1'
#
loop_
_entity.id
_entity.type
_entity.pdbx_description
1 polymer ?
#
loop_
_entity_poly.entity_id
_entity_poly.type
_entity_poly.pdbx_seq_one_letter_code
_entity_poly.pdbx_strand_id
1 'polypeptide(L)'
;MSKQAVGIIETRGLVSLLEASDAALKAADITMLGWAKIGAGLVTGFYSGDVAAVKAGVDAGAEAASQVGEVTATQVIPRPHEDLAGLVEM
;
A
#
# COMPACT_ATOMS: atom_id res chain seq x y z
N MET A 1 8.87 -4.11 14.56
CA MET A 1 8.27 -4.48 14.23
C MET A 1 7.85 -5.40 13.28
N SER A 2 8.50 -6.33 13.03
CA SER A 2 8.22 -7.36 12.09
C SER A 2 6.91 -8.09 12.33
N LYS A 3 6.23 -7.74 13.40
CA LYS A 3 4.94 -8.36 13.66
C LYS A 3 3.81 -7.71 12.89
N GLN A 4 4.03 -6.56 12.33
CA GLN A 4 3.00 -5.88 11.60
C GLN A 4 2.94 -6.35 10.17
N ALA A 5 1.73 -6.35 9.59
CA ALA A 5 1.56 -6.67 8.19
C ALA A 5 2.02 -5.51 7.32
N VAL A 6 2.36 -5.82 6.08
CA VAL A 6 2.70 -4.81 5.08
C VAL A 6 1.69 -4.92 3.94
N GLY A 7 1.09 -3.78 3.59
CA GLY A 7 0.20 -3.69 2.44
C GLY A 7 0.90 -2.96 1.30
N ILE A 8 0.61 -3.35 0.09
CA ILE A 8 1.25 -2.80 -1.10
C ILE A 8 0.18 -2.51 -2.13
N ILE A 9 0.20 -1.29 -2.68
CA ILE A 9 -0.68 -0.91 -3.79
C ILE A 9 0.20 -0.31 -4.87
N GLU A 10 0.14 -0.90 -6.07
CA GLU A 10 0.86 -0.38 -7.21
C GLU A 10 -0.13 0.17 -8.22
N THR A 11 0.13 1.38 -8.72
CA THR A 11 -0.74 2.02 -9.68
C THR A 11 0.09 2.57 -10.84
N ARG A 12 -0.61 2.88 -11.93
CA ARG A 12 0.01 3.58 -13.04
C ARG A 12 -0.23 5.08 -12.81
N GLY A 13 0.84 5.78 -12.47
CA GLY A 13 0.78 7.23 -12.22
C GLY A 13 0.53 7.57 -10.76
N LEU A 14 1.04 8.73 -10.37
CA LEU A 14 1.02 9.16 -8.97
C LEU A 14 -0.37 9.58 -8.51
N VAL A 15 -1.19 10.12 -9.39
CA VAL A 15 -2.53 10.57 -9.00
C VAL A 15 -3.34 9.41 -8.44
N SER A 16 -3.30 8.25 -9.10
CA SER A 16 -4.01 7.08 -8.62
C SER A 16 -3.46 6.61 -7.28
N LEU A 17 -2.15 6.71 -7.08
CA LEU A 17 -1.57 6.30 -5.81
C LEU A 17 -1.97 7.23 -4.67
N LEU A 18 -2.05 8.53 -4.94
CA LEU A 18 -2.49 9.47 -3.92
C LEU A 18 -3.94 9.20 -3.53
N GLU A 19 -4.79 8.90 -4.50
CA GLU A 19 -6.17 8.56 -4.21
C GLU A 19 -6.26 7.26 -3.40
N ALA A 20 -5.47 6.26 -3.79
CA ALA A 20 -5.43 5.00 -3.08
C ALA A 20 -4.99 5.19 -1.63
N SER A 21 -3.93 5.97 -1.44
CA SER A 21 -3.36 6.18 -0.11
C SER A 21 -4.32 6.94 0.79
N ASP A 22 -4.97 7.98 0.25
CA ASP A 22 -5.93 8.75 1.03
C ASP A 22 -7.08 7.85 1.48
N ALA A 23 -7.64 7.07 0.56
CA ALA A 23 -8.75 6.18 0.90
C ALA A 23 -8.34 5.10 1.90
N ALA A 24 -7.15 4.53 1.73
CA ALA A 24 -6.66 3.50 2.63
C ALA A 24 -6.49 4.04 4.05
N LEU A 25 -5.90 5.22 4.17
CA LEU A 25 -5.63 5.82 5.48
C LEU A 25 -6.92 6.27 6.16
N LYS A 26 -7.94 6.62 5.39
CA LYS A 26 -9.24 7.00 5.96
C LYS A 26 -10.05 5.79 6.37
N ALA A 27 -9.86 4.64 5.71
CA ALA A 27 -10.67 3.46 5.94
C ALA A 27 -10.18 2.61 7.11
N ALA A 28 -8.92 2.68 7.47
CA ALA A 28 -8.33 1.79 8.46
C ALA A 28 -7.22 2.47 9.24
N ASP A 29 -6.95 1.94 10.42
CA ASP A 29 -5.90 2.49 11.29
C ASP A 29 -4.56 1.88 10.85
N ILE A 30 -3.98 2.45 9.80
CA ILE A 30 -2.72 2.00 9.24
C ILE A 30 -1.79 3.19 9.04
N THR A 31 -0.51 2.91 8.84
CA THR A 31 0.51 3.91 8.61
C THR A 31 1.06 3.74 7.20
N MET A 32 1.25 4.84 6.48
CA MET A 32 1.92 4.77 5.20
C MET A 32 3.43 4.84 5.43
N LEU A 33 4.14 3.80 5.00
CA LEU A 33 5.58 3.70 5.19
C LEU A 33 6.35 4.54 4.17
N GLY A 34 5.79 4.70 2.98
CA GLY A 34 6.45 5.43 1.92
C GLY A 34 5.96 4.97 0.57
N TRP A 35 6.63 5.44 -0.48
CA TRP A 35 6.28 5.06 -1.84
C TRP A 35 7.55 5.06 -2.69
N ALA A 36 7.47 4.40 -3.83
CA ALA A 36 8.62 4.29 -4.72
C ALA A 36 8.19 4.34 -6.17
N LYS A 37 9.03 4.92 -7.00
CA LYS A 37 8.87 4.86 -8.46
C LYS A 37 9.51 3.58 -8.92
N ILE A 38 8.76 2.80 -9.71
CA ILE A 38 9.27 1.52 -10.18
C ILE A 38 9.82 1.63 -11.61
N GLY A 39 9.34 2.62 -12.37
CA GLY A 39 9.68 2.75 -13.77
C GLY A 39 8.45 2.52 -14.63
N ALA A 40 8.50 2.96 -15.88
CA ALA A 40 7.42 2.80 -16.84
C ALA A 40 6.10 3.42 -16.37
N GLY A 41 6.18 4.47 -15.56
CA GLY A 41 4.97 5.14 -15.04
C GLY A 41 4.36 4.46 -13.85
N LEU A 42 4.94 3.38 -13.34
CA LEU A 42 4.41 2.66 -12.19
C LEU A 42 4.96 3.23 -10.89
N VAL A 43 4.09 3.33 -9.90
CA VAL A 43 4.45 3.78 -8.56
C VAL A 43 3.81 2.83 -7.55
N THR A 44 4.47 2.65 -6.42
CA THR A 44 4.03 1.68 -5.41
C THR A 44 4.03 2.33 -4.04
N GLY A 45 2.94 2.17 -3.31
CA GLY A 45 2.82 2.62 -1.93
C GLY A 45 2.90 1.45 -0.97
N PHE A 46 3.47 1.69 0.21
CA PHE A 46 3.66 0.69 1.25
C PHE A 46 2.99 1.16 2.54
N TYR A 47 2.27 0.25 3.18
CA TYR A 47 1.49 0.55 4.37
C TYR A 47 1.72 -0.52 5.42
N SER A 48 1.56 -0.18 6.70
CA SER A 48 1.72 -1.17 7.75
C SER A 48 0.65 -1.00 8.82
N GLY A 49 0.42 -2.06 9.55
CA GLY A 49 -0.53 -2.08 10.65
C GLY A 49 -0.93 -3.50 10.96
N ASP A 50 -1.97 -3.63 11.78
CA ASP A 50 -2.56 -4.93 12.04
C ASP A 50 -3.07 -5.53 10.73
N VAL A 51 -2.99 -6.85 10.59
CA VAL A 51 -3.28 -7.50 9.30
C VAL A 51 -4.71 -7.23 8.83
N ALA A 52 -5.68 -7.23 9.73
CA ALA A 52 -7.06 -6.96 9.32
C ALA A 52 -7.22 -5.51 8.85
N ALA A 53 -6.54 -4.57 9.52
CA ALA A 53 -6.60 -3.17 9.15
C ALA A 53 -5.89 -2.95 7.80
N VAL A 54 -4.76 -3.60 7.58
CA VAL A 54 -4.04 -3.48 6.31
C VAL A 54 -4.87 -4.03 5.16
N LYS A 55 -5.53 -5.17 5.36
CA LYS A 55 -6.40 -5.72 4.32
C LYS A 55 -7.54 -4.77 3.98
N ALA A 56 -8.19 -4.22 5.00
CA ALA A 56 -9.29 -3.29 4.79
C ALA A 56 -8.80 -2.02 4.08
N GLY A 57 -7.64 -1.51 4.48
CA GLY A 57 -7.08 -0.31 3.87
C GLY A 57 -6.69 -0.53 2.42
N VAL A 58 -6.02 -1.64 2.13
CA VAL A 58 -5.61 -1.95 0.75
C VAL A 58 -6.84 -2.12 -0.15
N ASP A 59 -7.87 -2.81 0.34
CA ASP A 59 -9.09 -2.99 -0.45
C ASP A 59 -9.77 -1.65 -0.74
N ALA A 60 -9.91 -0.80 0.27
CA ALA A 60 -10.55 0.50 0.08
C ALA A 60 -9.71 1.38 -0.84
N GLY A 61 -8.39 1.35 -0.67
CA GLY A 61 -7.49 2.16 -1.49
C GLY A 61 -7.52 1.73 -2.95
N ALA A 62 -7.48 0.43 -3.20
CA ALA A 62 -7.50 -0.08 -4.56
C ALA A 62 -8.83 0.25 -5.24
N GLU A 63 -9.92 0.14 -4.53
CA GLU A 63 -11.22 0.47 -5.09
C GLU A 63 -11.31 1.95 -5.46
N ALA A 64 -10.88 2.83 -4.57
CA ALA A 64 -10.91 4.26 -4.84
C ALA A 64 -10.01 4.62 -6.02
N ALA A 65 -8.81 4.05 -6.06
CA ALA A 65 -7.87 4.35 -7.13
C ALA A 65 -8.38 3.89 -8.49
N SER A 66 -9.10 2.78 -8.53
CA SER A 66 -9.62 2.26 -9.79
C SER A 66 -10.67 3.16 -10.40
N GLN A 67 -11.22 4.11 -9.64
CA GLN A 67 -12.18 5.07 -10.16
C GLN A 67 -11.49 6.19 -10.93
N VAL A 68 -10.22 6.43 -10.69
CA VAL A 68 -9.49 7.55 -11.30
C VAL A 68 -8.31 7.11 -12.15
N GLY A 69 -7.95 5.84 -12.12
CA GLY A 69 -6.82 5.34 -12.88
C GLY A 69 -6.71 3.84 -12.81
N GLU A 70 -5.51 3.33 -13.05
CA GLU A 70 -5.28 1.89 -13.13
C GLU A 70 -4.51 1.39 -11.91
N VAL A 71 -5.09 0.40 -11.21
CA VAL A 71 -4.40 -0.33 -10.15
C VAL A 71 -3.81 -1.57 -10.82
N THR A 72 -2.49 -1.70 -10.77
CA THR A 72 -1.82 -2.79 -11.46
C THR A 72 -1.55 -3.98 -10.55
N ALA A 73 -1.43 -3.76 -9.23
CA ALA A 73 -1.20 -4.87 -8.30
C ALA A 73 -1.52 -4.43 -6.88
N THR A 74 -1.95 -5.37 -6.08
CA THR A 74 -2.09 -5.18 -4.64
C THR A 74 -1.60 -6.44 -3.95
N GLN A 75 -1.12 -6.29 -2.72
CA GLN A 75 -0.66 -7.43 -1.96
C GLN A 75 -0.69 -7.09 -0.47
N VAL A 76 -0.96 -8.09 0.34
CA VAL A 76 -0.83 -7.98 1.78
C VAL A 76 0.08 -9.11 2.25
N ILE A 77 1.13 -8.74 2.96
CA ILE A 77 2.06 -9.71 3.54
C ILE A 77 1.81 -9.69 5.03
N PRO A 78 1.14 -10.73 5.59
CA PRO A 78 0.71 -10.68 6.98
C PRO A 78 1.86 -10.66 7.99
N ARG A 79 2.94 -11.35 7.68
CA ARG A 79 4.07 -11.44 8.61
C ARG A 79 5.36 -11.36 7.82
N PRO A 80 5.77 -10.17 7.41
CA PRO A 80 6.96 -10.04 6.57
C PRO A 80 8.20 -10.49 7.32
N HIS A 81 9.10 -11.14 6.60
CA HIS A 81 10.37 -11.54 7.15
C HIS A 81 11.16 -10.29 7.55
N GLU A 82 11.89 -10.35 8.66
CA GLU A 82 12.60 -9.16 9.14
C GLU A 82 13.62 -8.62 8.13
N ASP A 83 14.14 -9.47 7.25
CA ASP A 83 15.09 -9.01 6.24
C ASP A 83 14.46 -8.06 5.23
N LEU A 84 13.12 -7.98 5.19
CA LEU A 84 12.45 -7.05 4.27
C LEU A 84 12.44 -5.62 4.78
N ALA A 85 12.78 -5.41 6.05
CA ALA A 85 12.73 -4.07 6.62
C ALA A 85 13.58 -3.06 5.84
N GLY A 86 14.71 -3.51 5.30
CA GLY A 86 15.58 -2.64 4.54
C GLY A 86 15.00 -2.20 3.20
N LEU A 87 13.97 -2.91 2.73
CA LEU A 87 13.37 -2.55 1.45
C LEU A 87 12.25 -1.55 1.59
N VAL A 88 11.49 -1.59 2.68
CA VAL A 88 10.32 -0.73 2.82
C VAL A 88 10.31 0.08 4.10
N GLU A 89 11.45 0.21 4.76
CA GLU A 89 11.54 1.05 5.95
C GLU A 89 10.55 0.67 7.02
N MET A 90 10.35 -0.60 7.26
CA MET A 90 9.43 -1.07 8.28
C MET A 90 9.90 -0.81 9.70
#